data_5d08dc7ed89e52656cf8becb00481cf1
#
_entry.id   5d08dc7ed89e52656cf8becb00481cf1
#
_cell.length_a   1.000
_cell.length_b   1.000
_cell.length_c   1.000
_cell.angle_alpha   90.00
_cell.angle_beta   90.00
_cell.angle_gamma   90.00
#
_symmetry.space_group_name_H-M   'P 1'
#
loop_
_entity.id
_entity.type
_entity.pdbx_description
1 polymer ?
#
loop_
_entity_poly.entity_id
_entity_poly.type
_entity_poly.pdbx_seq_one_letter_code
_entity_poly.pdbx_strand_id
1 'polypeptide(L)'
;MPIDPDFQKRRKKAGKEEGVVIWGPIEPPERLGIRGTNVAVDWDICEGCGICLEVCPVQLYEWKEAPGHPTSEKKAFPARESDCIQCLQCENKCPVKAIRVVYGGAGWESVVLLLMFAQIIVGIGYGTIFGPYLGFKFPLYVGWIVSVVSLPFWFSTVIYFPKKGGPQEGKRFVDTTVLVDSGLYGLVRHPQFLGCIMLMSASILVSQHWLSVIIGIPISVWLYTEIPKEERGLTIRFGDDYKHYMQKVPKLNPFVGVIRLLRRKRE
;
A
#
# COMPACT_ATOMS: atom_id res chain seq x y z
N MET A 1 -0.16 -15.97 -22.72
CA MET A 1 0.46 -16.10 -21.37
C MET A 1 0.43 -14.73 -20.71
N PRO A 2 0.20 -14.62 -19.40
CA PRO A 2 0.28 -13.33 -18.72
C PRO A 2 1.71 -12.77 -18.73
N ILE A 3 1.85 -11.45 -18.54
CA ILE A 3 3.17 -10.80 -18.39
C ILE A 3 4.00 -11.48 -17.28
N ASP A 4 5.29 -11.70 -17.54
CA ASP A 4 6.20 -12.30 -16.56
C ASP A 4 6.29 -11.42 -15.29
N PRO A 5 5.92 -11.89 -14.11
CA PRO A 5 5.96 -11.12 -12.88
C PRO A 5 7.39 -10.69 -12.47
N ASP A 6 8.40 -11.46 -12.86
CA ASP A 6 9.81 -11.22 -12.54
C ASP A 6 10.60 -10.67 -13.75
N PHE A 7 9.94 -10.06 -14.73
CA PHE A 7 10.57 -9.57 -15.96
C PHE A 7 11.77 -8.68 -15.70
N GLN A 8 11.76 -7.85 -14.66
CA GLN A 8 12.87 -6.96 -14.30
C GLN A 8 14.17 -7.70 -13.92
N LYS A 9 14.03 -8.94 -13.41
CA LYS A 9 15.17 -9.80 -13.07
C LYS A 9 15.64 -10.64 -14.25
N ARG A 10 14.71 -11.02 -15.14
CA ARG A 10 14.97 -11.96 -16.23
C ARG A 10 15.27 -11.30 -17.54
N ARG A 11 14.72 -10.11 -17.81
CA ARG A 11 14.92 -9.38 -19.06
C ARG A 11 15.97 -8.29 -18.90
N LYS A 12 16.76 -8.07 -19.93
CA LYS A 12 17.74 -6.98 -20.00
C LYS A 12 17.07 -5.68 -20.45
N LYS A 13 17.56 -4.55 -19.95
CA LYS A 13 17.15 -3.24 -20.47
C LYS A 13 17.67 -3.09 -21.89
N ALA A 14 16.76 -2.85 -22.82
CA ALA A 14 17.07 -2.71 -24.26
C ALA A 14 17.13 -1.24 -24.71
N GLY A 15 16.61 -0.31 -23.89
CA GLY A 15 16.62 1.13 -24.18
C GLY A 15 15.64 1.92 -23.34
N LYS A 16 15.40 3.16 -23.79
CA LYS A 16 14.34 4.02 -23.23
C LYS A 16 13.62 4.72 -24.39
N GLU A 17 12.31 4.88 -24.23
CA GLU A 17 11.45 5.65 -25.13
C GLU A 17 10.66 6.66 -24.31
N GLU A 18 10.82 7.97 -24.59
CA GLU A 18 10.18 9.06 -23.86
C GLU A 18 10.35 8.95 -22.31
N GLY A 19 11.54 8.50 -21.87
CA GLY A 19 11.82 8.30 -20.44
C GLY A 19 11.42 6.93 -19.89
N VAL A 20 10.54 6.21 -20.58
CA VAL A 20 10.04 4.88 -20.20
C VAL A 20 11.06 3.80 -20.58
N VAL A 21 11.42 2.94 -19.65
CA VAL A 21 12.39 1.85 -19.88
C VAL A 21 11.77 0.76 -20.74
N ILE A 22 12.55 0.25 -21.70
CA ILE A 22 12.19 -0.89 -22.55
C ILE A 22 12.98 -2.11 -22.08
N TRP A 23 12.28 -3.23 -21.91
CA TRP A 23 12.87 -4.50 -21.50
C TRP A 23 12.77 -5.50 -22.65
N GLY A 24 13.91 -6.02 -23.08
CA GLY A 24 14.02 -6.92 -24.23
C GLY A 24 13.59 -8.37 -23.93
N PRO A 25 13.69 -9.27 -24.94
CA PRO A 25 14.29 -9.02 -26.26
C PRO A 25 13.40 -8.14 -27.15
N ILE A 26 14.04 -7.42 -28.10
CA ILE A 26 13.36 -6.61 -29.13
C ILE A 26 13.80 -7.11 -30.49
N GLU A 27 12.85 -7.60 -31.28
CA GLU A 27 13.02 -8.14 -32.63
C GLU A 27 11.77 -7.72 -33.45
N PRO A 28 11.69 -6.46 -33.88
CA PRO A 28 10.53 -5.98 -34.62
C PRO A 28 10.34 -6.72 -35.96
N PRO A 29 9.09 -6.90 -36.42
CA PRO A 29 7.84 -6.45 -35.82
C PRO A 29 7.24 -7.38 -34.77
N GLU A 30 7.76 -8.60 -34.63
CA GLU A 30 7.11 -9.68 -33.87
C GLU A 30 7.32 -9.54 -32.33
N ARG A 31 8.48 -9.01 -31.92
CA ARG A 31 8.83 -8.84 -30.51
C ARG A 31 9.20 -7.41 -30.22
N LEU A 32 8.34 -6.76 -29.46
CA LEU A 32 8.50 -5.37 -29.04
C LEU A 32 8.89 -5.23 -27.56
N GLY A 33 8.81 -6.31 -26.79
CA GLY A 33 9.19 -6.37 -25.38
C GLY A 33 8.24 -5.64 -24.44
N ILE A 34 8.72 -5.35 -23.23
CA ILE A 34 7.92 -4.73 -22.16
C ILE A 34 8.29 -3.25 -22.04
N ARG A 35 7.28 -2.37 -21.94
CA ARG A 35 7.42 -0.93 -21.72
C ARG A 35 7.05 -0.59 -20.28
N GLY A 36 7.92 0.16 -19.58
CA GLY A 36 7.70 0.63 -18.23
C GLY A 36 8.42 -0.16 -17.14
N THR A 37 8.55 0.46 -15.98
CA THR A 37 9.20 -0.08 -14.79
C THR A 37 8.23 -0.19 -13.64
N ASN A 38 7.55 0.90 -13.29
CA ASN A 38 6.53 0.93 -12.24
C ASN A 38 5.17 0.43 -12.75
N VAL A 39 4.86 0.75 -14.00
CA VAL A 39 3.71 0.23 -14.72
C VAL A 39 4.20 -0.37 -16.02
N ALA A 40 4.32 -1.67 -16.05
CA ALA A 40 4.84 -2.39 -17.22
C ALA A 40 3.71 -2.88 -18.12
N VAL A 41 3.86 -2.68 -19.42
CA VAL A 41 2.97 -3.20 -20.46
C VAL A 41 3.79 -4.09 -21.39
N ASP A 42 3.44 -5.37 -21.47
CA ASP A 42 4.05 -6.29 -22.40
C ASP A 42 3.39 -6.13 -23.79
N TRP A 43 4.13 -5.53 -24.71
CA TRP A 43 3.65 -5.23 -26.05
C TRP A 43 3.53 -6.48 -26.91
N ASP A 44 4.23 -7.56 -26.57
CA ASP A 44 4.13 -8.83 -27.29
C ASP A 44 2.76 -9.50 -27.04
N ILE A 45 2.11 -9.17 -25.90
CA ILE A 45 0.83 -9.73 -25.49
C ILE A 45 -0.33 -8.73 -25.67
N CYS A 46 -0.05 -7.42 -25.60
CA CYS A 46 -1.07 -6.38 -25.64
C CYS A 46 -1.86 -6.41 -26.96
N GLU A 47 -3.19 -6.54 -26.86
CA GLU A 47 -4.12 -6.57 -27.99
C GLU A 47 -4.69 -5.19 -28.37
N GLY A 48 -4.26 -4.11 -27.70
CA GLY A 48 -4.74 -2.77 -28.00
C GLY A 48 -6.24 -2.54 -27.69
N CYS A 49 -6.81 -3.24 -26.71
CA CYS A 49 -8.24 -3.15 -26.36
C CYS A 49 -8.67 -1.82 -25.72
N GLY A 50 -7.73 -1.00 -25.20
CA GLY A 50 -8.00 0.32 -24.63
C GLY A 50 -8.52 0.36 -23.20
N ILE A 51 -8.90 -0.76 -22.59
CA ILE A 51 -9.48 -0.80 -21.24
C ILE A 51 -8.59 -0.10 -20.20
N CYS A 52 -7.26 -0.26 -20.32
CA CYS A 52 -6.32 0.39 -19.38
C CYS A 52 -6.32 1.93 -19.47
N LEU A 53 -6.59 2.50 -20.64
CA LEU A 53 -6.75 3.94 -20.84
C LEU A 53 -8.03 4.45 -20.19
N GLU A 54 -9.13 3.70 -20.32
CA GLU A 54 -10.45 4.07 -19.78
C GLU A 54 -10.49 3.97 -18.24
N VAL A 55 -9.91 2.91 -17.67
CA VAL A 55 -10.02 2.66 -16.23
C VAL A 55 -8.96 3.37 -15.40
N CYS A 56 -7.96 3.99 -16.03
CA CYS A 56 -6.89 4.67 -15.31
C CYS A 56 -7.34 6.05 -14.82
N PRO A 57 -7.50 6.26 -13.50
CA PRO A 57 -8.01 7.54 -12.97
C PRO A 57 -7.04 8.70 -13.14
N VAL A 58 -5.76 8.40 -13.35
CA VAL A 58 -4.69 9.39 -13.58
C VAL A 58 -4.27 9.47 -15.05
N GLN A 59 -4.94 8.72 -15.92
CA GLN A 59 -4.73 8.74 -17.39
C GLN A 59 -3.25 8.62 -17.79
N LEU A 60 -2.52 7.69 -17.15
CA LEU A 60 -1.08 7.54 -17.37
C LEU A 60 -0.70 6.93 -18.73
N TYR A 61 -1.67 6.33 -19.45
CA TYR A 61 -1.41 5.64 -20.72
C TYR A 61 -1.68 6.55 -21.93
N GLU A 62 -0.90 6.32 -22.98
CA GLU A 62 -1.10 6.89 -24.30
C GLU A 62 -1.08 5.78 -25.35
N TRP A 63 -1.68 6.05 -26.50
CA TRP A 63 -1.59 5.14 -27.64
C TRP A 63 -0.25 5.31 -28.36
N LYS A 64 0.36 4.18 -28.70
CA LYS A 64 1.51 4.15 -29.60
C LYS A 64 1.25 3.14 -30.72
N GLU A 65 1.77 3.47 -31.90
CA GLU A 65 1.69 2.59 -33.05
C GLU A 65 2.80 1.52 -33.00
N ALA A 66 2.42 0.31 -33.45
CA ALA A 66 3.28 -0.85 -33.55
C ALA A 66 2.98 -1.55 -34.90
N PRO A 67 3.37 -0.92 -36.02
CA PRO A 67 3.00 -1.40 -37.37
C PRO A 67 3.55 -2.80 -37.61
N GLY A 68 2.69 -3.65 -38.20
CA GLY A 68 3.02 -5.03 -38.53
C GLY A 68 3.11 -6.00 -37.35
N HIS A 69 2.77 -5.57 -36.12
CA HIS A 69 2.77 -6.49 -34.99
C HIS A 69 1.56 -7.45 -35.02
N PRO A 70 1.76 -8.77 -34.80
CA PRO A 70 0.74 -9.79 -35.05
C PRO A 70 -0.52 -9.67 -34.16
N THR A 71 -0.40 -9.11 -32.94
CA THR A 71 -1.55 -9.01 -32.00
C THR A 71 -2.33 -7.72 -32.17
N SER A 72 -1.69 -6.60 -32.48
CA SER A 72 -2.34 -5.28 -32.69
C SER A 72 -1.32 -4.25 -33.16
N GLU A 73 -1.73 -3.37 -34.07
CA GLU A 73 -0.92 -2.23 -34.52
C GLU A 73 -0.95 -1.03 -33.56
N LYS A 74 -1.80 -1.06 -32.53
CA LYS A 74 -1.85 -0.03 -31.49
C LYS A 74 -1.62 -0.66 -30.13
N LYS A 75 -0.73 -0.05 -29.34
CA LYS A 75 -0.35 -0.53 -28.02
C LYS A 75 -0.55 0.55 -26.97
N ALA A 76 -0.91 0.14 -25.76
CA ALA A 76 -0.92 1.04 -24.62
C ALA A 76 0.53 1.32 -24.17
N PHE A 77 0.89 2.58 -24.07
CA PHE A 77 2.21 3.04 -23.64
C PHE A 77 2.08 3.76 -22.28
N PRO A 78 2.83 3.39 -21.24
CA PRO A 78 2.72 3.98 -19.91
C PRO A 78 3.53 5.29 -19.83
N ALA A 79 3.11 6.33 -20.57
CA ALA A 79 3.85 7.58 -20.74
C ALA A 79 4.13 8.29 -19.40
N ARG A 80 3.23 8.19 -18.43
CA ARG A 80 3.34 8.84 -17.13
C ARG A 80 3.33 7.83 -15.99
N GLU A 81 4.21 6.82 -16.07
CA GLU A 81 4.24 5.75 -15.05
C GLU A 81 4.55 6.24 -13.62
N SER A 82 5.17 7.43 -13.47
CA SER A 82 5.41 8.08 -12.17
C SER A 82 4.14 8.51 -11.45
N ASP A 83 3.07 8.79 -12.20
CA ASP A 83 1.79 9.29 -11.66
C ASP A 83 0.91 8.15 -11.13
N CYS A 84 1.37 6.91 -11.25
CA CYS A 84 0.62 5.73 -10.85
C CYS A 84 0.31 5.71 -9.36
N ILE A 85 -0.97 5.72 -9.00
CA ILE A 85 -1.46 5.60 -7.63
C ILE A 85 -1.65 4.15 -7.16
N GLN A 86 -1.17 3.19 -7.92
CA GLN A 86 -1.17 1.74 -7.61
C GLN A 86 -2.58 1.17 -7.30
N CYS A 87 -3.63 1.68 -7.94
CA CYS A 87 -5.00 1.22 -7.76
C CYS A 87 -5.28 -0.16 -8.38
N LEU A 88 -4.37 -0.68 -9.22
CA LEU A 88 -4.42 -2.00 -9.90
C LEU A 88 -5.59 -2.18 -10.88
N GLN A 89 -6.40 -1.16 -11.17
CA GLN A 89 -7.55 -1.30 -12.05
C GLN A 89 -7.15 -1.77 -13.45
N CYS A 90 -6.10 -1.18 -14.03
CA CYS A 90 -5.59 -1.53 -15.35
C CYS A 90 -5.07 -2.98 -15.40
N GLU A 91 -4.37 -3.45 -14.37
CA GLU A 91 -3.87 -4.82 -14.30
C GLU A 91 -5.00 -5.84 -14.11
N ASN A 92 -5.96 -5.54 -13.22
CA ASN A 92 -7.08 -6.44 -12.93
C ASN A 92 -8.04 -6.59 -14.10
N LYS A 93 -8.32 -5.50 -14.82
CA LYS A 93 -9.26 -5.47 -15.94
C LYS A 93 -8.65 -5.83 -17.30
N CYS A 94 -7.32 -5.95 -17.40
CA CYS A 94 -6.67 -6.36 -18.65
C CYS A 94 -7.05 -7.81 -19.00
N PRO A 95 -7.75 -8.06 -20.13
CA PRO A 95 -8.23 -9.39 -20.48
C PRO A 95 -7.09 -10.38 -20.75
N VAL A 96 -6.03 -9.91 -21.39
CA VAL A 96 -4.86 -10.72 -21.74
C VAL A 96 -3.74 -10.68 -20.69
N LYS A 97 -3.95 -9.96 -19.58
CA LYS A 97 -2.95 -9.81 -18.49
C LYS A 97 -1.59 -9.31 -18.99
N ALA A 98 -1.60 -8.37 -19.93
CA ALA A 98 -0.41 -7.73 -20.48
C ALA A 98 0.18 -6.64 -19.57
N ILE A 99 -0.50 -6.26 -18.49
CA ILE A 99 -0.10 -5.16 -17.62
C ILE A 99 0.33 -5.69 -16.26
N ARG A 100 1.44 -5.13 -15.76
CA ARG A 100 1.94 -5.39 -14.41
C ARG A 100 2.23 -4.05 -13.71
N VAL A 101 1.61 -3.82 -12.57
CA VAL A 101 1.96 -2.73 -11.68
C VAL A 101 3.02 -3.25 -10.71
N VAL A 102 4.20 -2.64 -10.75
CA VAL A 102 5.34 -2.97 -9.89
C VAL A 102 5.46 -1.87 -8.84
N TYR A 103 5.54 -2.28 -7.61
CA TYR A 103 5.75 -1.33 -6.53
C TYR A 103 7.19 -0.84 -6.57
N GLY A 104 7.38 0.47 -6.63
CA GLY A 104 8.70 1.09 -6.62
C GLY A 104 9.53 0.65 -5.40
N GLY A 105 10.84 0.66 -5.56
CA GLY A 105 11.79 0.32 -4.49
C GLY A 105 11.67 1.25 -3.27
N ALA A 106 12.46 0.96 -2.23
CA ALA A 106 12.49 1.69 -0.98
C ALA A 106 12.64 3.21 -1.18
N GLY A 107 11.51 3.91 -1.05
CA GLY A 107 11.50 5.38 -1.04
C GLY A 107 11.71 5.94 0.36
N TRP A 108 11.60 7.25 0.52
CA TRP A 108 11.67 7.94 1.82
C TRP A 108 10.69 7.37 2.87
N GLU A 109 9.56 6.78 2.44
CA GLU A 109 8.60 6.07 3.28
C GLU A 109 9.24 4.92 4.05
N SER A 110 10.13 4.17 3.40
CA SER A 110 10.89 3.09 4.06
C SER A 110 11.84 3.62 5.13
N VAL A 111 12.42 4.81 4.91
CA VAL A 111 13.28 5.47 5.91
C VAL A 111 12.45 5.86 7.14
N VAL A 112 11.26 6.42 6.94
CA VAL A 112 10.36 6.79 8.06
C VAL A 112 9.91 5.55 8.83
N LEU A 113 9.59 4.45 8.13
CA LEU A 113 9.26 3.19 8.79
C LEU A 113 10.43 2.65 9.61
N LEU A 114 11.66 2.69 9.08
CA LEU A 114 12.86 2.29 9.83
C LEU A 114 13.07 3.16 11.07
N LEU A 115 12.89 4.48 10.97
CA LEU A 115 12.97 5.39 12.11
C LEU A 115 11.87 5.11 13.15
N MET A 116 10.67 4.78 12.70
CA MET A 116 9.57 4.35 13.57
C MET A 116 9.95 3.10 14.36
N PHE A 117 10.44 2.05 13.68
CA PHE A 117 10.87 0.83 14.36
C PHE A 117 12.04 1.07 15.31
N ALA A 118 13.05 1.83 14.88
CA ALA A 118 14.18 2.21 15.72
C ALA A 118 13.70 2.94 16.98
N GLN A 119 12.80 3.91 16.84
CA GLN A 119 12.22 4.65 17.95
C GLN A 119 11.48 3.74 18.94
N ILE A 120 10.67 2.80 18.45
CA ILE A 120 9.94 1.86 19.31
C ILE A 120 10.93 0.96 20.06
N ILE A 121 11.90 0.38 19.38
CA ILE A 121 12.88 -0.52 19.98
C ILE A 121 13.74 0.23 21.00
N VAL A 122 14.30 1.38 20.63
CA VAL A 122 15.16 2.17 21.50
C VAL A 122 14.37 2.74 22.67
N GLY A 123 13.17 3.29 22.43
CA GLY A 123 12.35 3.89 23.49
C GLY A 123 11.88 2.88 24.53
N ILE A 124 11.36 1.73 24.07
CA ILE A 124 10.95 0.65 24.98
C ILE A 124 12.18 -0.01 25.61
N GLY A 125 13.22 -0.30 24.83
CA GLY A 125 14.47 -0.91 25.32
C GLY A 125 15.16 -0.03 26.36
N TYR A 126 15.26 1.29 26.11
CA TYR A 126 15.81 2.23 27.08
C TYR A 126 15.02 2.20 28.39
N GLY A 127 13.69 2.33 28.30
CA GLY A 127 12.84 2.35 29.48
C GLY A 127 12.85 1.03 30.28
N THR A 128 13.13 -0.13 29.62
CA THR A 128 13.25 -1.43 30.29
C THR A 128 14.60 -1.62 31.00
N ILE A 129 15.69 -1.19 30.35
CA ILE A 129 17.05 -1.44 30.84
C ILE A 129 17.47 -0.41 31.88
N PHE A 130 17.20 0.86 31.60
CA PHE A 130 17.65 2.00 32.41
C PHE A 130 16.55 2.60 33.29
N GLY A 131 15.30 2.17 33.10
CA GLY A 131 14.13 2.80 33.70
C GLY A 131 13.71 4.08 32.96
N PRO A 132 12.56 4.67 33.33
CA PRO A 132 12.07 5.89 32.69
C PRO A 132 12.95 7.10 33.05
N TYR A 133 13.35 7.88 32.05
CA TYR A 133 14.26 9.03 32.21
C TYR A 133 13.81 10.04 33.27
N LEU A 134 12.51 10.36 33.32
CA LEU A 134 11.94 11.26 34.34
C LEU A 134 11.54 10.55 35.64
N GLY A 135 11.63 9.21 35.70
CA GLY A 135 11.34 8.41 36.88
C GLY A 135 9.86 8.28 37.26
N PHE A 136 8.92 8.77 36.46
CA PHE A 136 7.49 8.68 36.77
C PHE A 136 6.95 7.26 36.53
N LYS A 137 6.43 6.61 37.58
CA LYS A 137 5.90 5.26 37.50
C LYS A 137 4.55 5.18 36.79
N PHE A 138 3.67 6.17 36.97
CA PHE A 138 2.34 6.14 36.34
C PHE A 138 2.40 6.11 34.80
N PRO A 139 3.10 7.04 34.10
CA PRO A 139 3.25 6.97 32.64
C PRO A 139 3.91 5.68 32.19
N LEU A 140 4.87 5.13 32.95
CA LEU A 140 5.54 3.86 32.63
C LEU A 140 4.53 2.71 32.55
N TYR A 141 3.66 2.54 33.57
CA TYR A 141 2.65 1.49 33.55
C TYR A 141 1.61 1.68 32.43
N VAL A 142 1.16 2.91 32.20
CA VAL A 142 0.26 3.26 31.10
C VAL A 142 0.93 2.92 29.76
N GLY A 143 2.20 3.25 29.57
CA GLY A 143 2.95 2.94 28.37
C GLY A 143 3.00 1.42 28.08
N TRP A 144 3.24 0.61 29.11
CA TRP A 144 3.21 -0.85 28.97
C TRP A 144 1.83 -1.40 28.60
N ILE A 145 0.77 -0.91 29.23
CA ILE A 145 -0.61 -1.31 28.89
C ILE A 145 -0.90 -0.95 27.42
N VAL A 146 -0.57 0.28 27.01
CA VAL A 146 -0.78 0.74 25.63
C VAL A 146 0.05 -0.11 24.65
N SER A 147 1.29 -0.48 24.98
CA SER A 147 2.11 -1.36 24.15
C SER A 147 1.43 -2.70 23.88
N VAL A 148 0.93 -3.35 24.92
CA VAL A 148 0.26 -4.65 24.79
C VAL A 148 -1.05 -4.53 23.98
N VAL A 149 -1.86 -3.51 24.28
CA VAL A 149 -3.14 -3.27 23.57
C VAL A 149 -2.95 -2.93 22.11
N SER A 150 -1.83 -2.30 21.74
CA SER A 150 -1.54 -1.92 20.35
C SER A 150 -1.18 -3.10 19.44
N LEU A 151 -0.65 -4.21 19.97
CA LEU A 151 -0.16 -5.33 19.19
C LEU A 151 -1.22 -5.96 18.26
N PRO A 152 -2.45 -6.27 18.70
CA PRO A 152 -3.49 -6.78 17.80
C PRO A 152 -3.79 -5.83 16.64
N PHE A 153 -3.81 -4.51 16.90
CA PHE A 153 -4.03 -3.50 15.86
C PHE A 153 -2.87 -3.46 14.88
N TRP A 154 -1.64 -3.49 15.36
CA TRP A 154 -0.45 -3.46 14.53
C TRP A 154 -0.35 -4.68 13.61
N PHE A 155 -0.60 -5.88 14.14
CA PHE A 155 -0.57 -7.12 13.37
C PHE A 155 -1.84 -7.36 12.53
N SER A 156 -2.84 -6.48 12.59
CA SER A 156 -4.14 -6.69 11.94
C SER A 156 -4.03 -7.00 10.45
N THR A 157 -3.19 -6.28 9.70
CA THR A 157 -3.00 -6.48 8.27
C THR A 157 -2.44 -7.88 7.97
N VAL A 158 -1.41 -8.31 8.72
CA VAL A 158 -0.78 -9.63 8.55
C VAL A 158 -1.76 -10.77 8.86
N ILE A 159 -2.69 -10.53 9.79
CA ILE A 159 -3.66 -11.55 10.22
C ILE A 159 -4.87 -11.63 9.28
N TYR A 160 -5.43 -10.47 8.89
CA TYR A 160 -6.70 -10.43 8.16
C TYR A 160 -6.56 -10.47 6.64
N PHE A 161 -5.56 -9.82 6.06
CA PHE A 161 -5.44 -9.70 4.61
C PHE A 161 -5.18 -11.04 3.91
N PRO A 162 -4.27 -11.92 4.37
CA PRO A 162 -4.09 -13.22 3.74
C PRO A 162 -5.35 -14.10 3.78
N LYS A 163 -6.14 -13.97 4.85
CA LYS A 163 -7.33 -14.82 5.07
C LYS A 163 -8.59 -14.30 4.38
N LYS A 164 -8.78 -12.99 4.28
CA LYS A 164 -10.03 -12.35 3.86
C LYS A 164 -9.89 -11.42 2.67
N GLY A 165 -8.68 -10.96 2.38
CA GLY A 165 -8.41 -9.98 1.33
C GLY A 165 -8.27 -10.57 -0.08
N GLY A 166 -8.21 -11.90 -0.24
CA GLY A 166 -8.05 -12.56 -1.53
C GLY A 166 -6.81 -12.06 -2.31
N PRO A 167 -5.59 -12.13 -1.73
CA PRO A 167 -4.39 -11.69 -2.43
C PRO A 167 -4.17 -12.57 -3.68
N GLN A 168 -3.78 -11.95 -4.80
CA GLN A 168 -3.48 -12.68 -6.03
C GLN A 168 -2.12 -13.38 -5.94
N GLU A 169 -1.97 -14.51 -6.63
CA GLU A 169 -0.68 -15.20 -6.76
C GLU A 169 0.41 -14.27 -7.31
N GLY A 170 1.59 -14.29 -6.68
CA GLY A 170 2.71 -13.44 -7.05
C GLY A 170 2.56 -11.96 -6.66
N LYS A 171 1.56 -11.59 -5.87
CA LYS A 171 1.38 -10.25 -5.27
C LYS A 171 1.70 -10.26 -3.79
N ARG A 172 1.89 -9.05 -3.23
CA ARG A 172 2.06 -8.91 -1.78
C ARG A 172 0.71 -9.18 -1.08
N PHE A 173 0.76 -9.73 0.12
CA PHE A 173 -0.45 -10.02 0.91
C PHE A 173 -1.31 -8.77 1.21
N VAL A 174 -0.72 -7.57 1.10
CA VAL A 174 -1.44 -6.29 1.25
C VAL A 174 -2.24 -5.88 0.02
N ASP A 175 -1.99 -6.52 -1.13
CA ASP A 175 -2.64 -6.21 -2.40
C ASP A 175 -3.96 -6.99 -2.53
N THR A 176 -4.89 -6.69 -1.63
CA THR A 176 -6.18 -7.37 -1.53
C THR A 176 -7.08 -7.09 -2.72
N THR A 177 -7.83 -8.08 -3.21
CA THR A 177 -8.85 -7.92 -4.25
C THR A 177 -10.25 -7.76 -3.66
N VAL A 178 -10.42 -8.13 -2.40
CA VAL A 178 -11.67 -8.04 -1.63
C VAL A 178 -11.49 -7.03 -0.51
N LEU A 179 -12.51 -6.18 -0.30
CA LEU A 179 -12.53 -5.25 0.82
C LEU A 179 -12.69 -6.01 2.14
N VAL A 180 -11.72 -5.84 3.03
CA VAL A 180 -11.77 -6.42 4.38
C VAL A 180 -12.46 -5.44 5.32
N ASP A 181 -13.68 -5.74 5.74
CA ASP A 181 -14.54 -4.91 6.59
C ASP A 181 -14.89 -5.52 7.95
N SER A 182 -14.28 -6.67 8.28
CA SER A 182 -14.63 -7.48 9.45
C SER A 182 -13.49 -7.62 10.45
N GLY A 183 -13.80 -8.05 11.67
CA GLY A 183 -12.85 -8.10 12.78
C GLY A 183 -12.43 -6.71 13.23
N LEU A 184 -11.13 -6.42 13.36
CA LEU A 184 -10.63 -5.10 13.72
C LEU A 184 -10.93 -4.03 12.65
N TYR A 185 -11.05 -4.43 11.37
CA TYR A 185 -11.49 -3.56 10.29
C TYR A 185 -12.97 -3.20 10.38
N GLY A 186 -13.79 -3.99 11.07
CA GLY A 186 -15.17 -3.61 11.43
C GLY A 186 -15.24 -2.59 12.57
N LEU A 187 -14.17 -2.43 13.33
CA LEU A 187 -14.09 -1.51 14.47
C LEU A 187 -13.49 -0.15 14.06
N VAL A 188 -12.37 -0.16 13.34
CA VAL A 188 -11.71 1.03 12.78
C VAL A 188 -11.22 0.71 11.37
N ARG A 189 -11.23 1.71 10.46
CA ARG A 189 -10.83 1.49 9.07
C ARG A 189 -9.34 1.24 8.90
N HIS A 190 -8.51 1.87 9.74
CA HIS A 190 -7.06 1.78 9.68
C HIS A 190 -6.46 1.25 10.98
N PRO A 191 -6.72 -0.04 11.33
CA PRO A 191 -6.25 -0.60 12.59
C PRO A 191 -4.72 -0.63 12.67
N GLN A 192 -4.01 -0.88 11.57
CA GLN A 192 -2.54 -0.89 11.57
C GLN A 192 -1.96 0.49 11.87
N PHE A 193 -2.50 1.57 11.27
CA PHE A 193 -2.06 2.95 11.58
C PHE A 193 -2.33 3.29 13.05
N LEU A 194 -3.50 2.90 13.58
CA LEU A 194 -3.81 3.07 14.99
C LEU A 194 -2.79 2.34 15.87
N GLY A 195 -2.48 1.08 15.55
CA GLY A 195 -1.47 0.30 16.26
C GLY A 195 -0.09 0.96 16.25
N CYS A 196 0.36 1.48 15.11
CA CYS A 196 1.62 2.21 15.00
C CYS A 196 1.64 3.48 15.87
N ILE A 197 0.59 4.30 15.80
CA ILE A 197 0.48 5.53 16.60
C ILE A 197 0.44 5.20 18.10
N MET A 198 -0.26 4.14 18.49
CA MET A 198 -0.29 3.68 19.89
C MET A 198 1.10 3.20 20.35
N LEU A 199 1.84 2.43 19.54
CA LEU A 199 3.20 2.00 19.86
C LEU A 199 4.18 3.16 19.97
N MET A 200 4.07 4.17 19.09
CA MET A 200 4.86 5.41 19.21
C MET A 200 4.57 6.13 20.51
N SER A 201 3.30 6.30 20.86
CA SER A 201 2.88 6.90 22.12
C SER A 201 3.36 6.10 23.34
N ALA A 202 3.28 4.78 23.26
CA ALA A 202 3.77 3.87 24.29
C ALA A 202 5.29 4.00 24.50
N SER A 203 6.08 4.05 23.42
CA SER A 203 7.54 4.23 23.52
C SER A 203 7.94 5.55 24.20
N ILE A 204 7.17 6.62 23.96
CA ILE A 204 7.35 7.92 24.64
C ILE A 204 7.06 7.78 26.15
N LEU A 205 5.95 7.15 26.50
CA LEU A 205 5.53 6.97 27.88
C LEU A 205 6.47 6.06 28.68
N VAL A 206 7.00 5.01 28.05
CA VAL A 206 7.92 4.05 28.68
C VAL A 206 9.30 4.67 28.87
N SER A 207 9.87 5.31 27.86
CA SER A 207 11.18 5.94 27.94
C SER A 207 11.17 7.24 28.74
N GLN A 208 10.09 8.01 28.64
CA GLN A 208 9.96 9.37 29.18
C GLN A 208 11.13 10.29 28.77
N HIS A 209 11.77 9.97 27.63
CA HIS A 209 12.94 10.69 27.15
C HIS A 209 12.51 11.74 26.10
N TRP A 210 13.06 12.94 26.18
CA TRP A 210 12.71 14.06 25.30
C TRP A 210 12.94 13.75 23.80
N LEU A 211 13.97 12.95 23.48
CA LEU A 211 14.25 12.50 22.12
C LEU A 211 13.10 11.65 21.55
N SER A 212 12.49 10.79 22.38
CA SER A 212 11.34 9.99 21.99
C SER A 212 10.13 10.85 21.62
N VAL A 213 9.98 11.99 22.27
CA VAL A 213 8.92 12.97 21.97
C VAL A 213 9.18 13.65 20.63
N ILE A 214 10.43 14.14 20.42
CA ILE A 214 10.83 14.87 19.20
C ILE A 214 10.72 13.97 17.96
N ILE A 215 10.99 12.69 18.07
CA ILE A 215 10.91 11.75 16.95
C ILE A 215 9.49 11.18 16.82
N GLY A 216 8.89 10.76 17.92
CA GLY A 216 7.63 10.03 17.92
C GLY A 216 6.41 10.86 17.53
N ILE A 217 6.34 12.13 17.95
CA ILE A 217 5.22 12.99 17.59
C ILE A 217 5.19 13.30 16.09
N PRO A 218 6.27 13.78 15.44
CA PRO A 218 6.26 14.02 14.01
C PRO A 218 5.94 12.77 13.17
N ILE A 219 6.46 11.61 13.55
CA ILE A 219 6.15 10.35 12.85
C ILE A 219 4.66 10.00 13.01
N SER A 220 4.08 10.16 14.21
CA SER A 220 2.66 9.91 14.44
C SER A 220 1.76 10.86 13.63
N VAL A 221 2.15 12.13 13.53
CA VAL A 221 1.46 13.13 12.70
C VAL A 221 1.55 12.75 11.22
N TRP A 222 2.74 12.38 10.76
CA TRP A 222 2.93 11.92 9.39
C TRP A 222 2.07 10.70 9.06
N LEU A 223 2.07 9.66 9.90
CA LEU A 223 1.19 8.50 9.73
C LEU A 223 -0.28 8.91 9.59
N TYR A 224 -0.74 9.86 10.41
CA TYR A 224 -2.10 10.36 10.33
C TYR A 224 -2.39 11.08 9.00
N THR A 225 -1.43 11.83 8.45
CA THR A 225 -1.57 12.55 7.17
C THR A 225 -1.50 11.63 5.95
N GLU A 226 -0.96 10.43 6.07
CA GLU A 226 -0.97 9.43 4.98
C GLU A 226 -2.33 8.75 4.80
N ILE A 227 -3.16 8.68 5.86
CA ILE A 227 -4.47 8.01 5.79
C ILE A 227 -5.37 8.54 4.67
N PRO A 228 -5.56 9.86 4.46
CA PRO A 228 -6.38 10.36 3.36
C PRO A 228 -5.88 9.97 1.97
N LYS A 229 -4.57 9.80 1.80
CA LYS A 229 -3.99 9.35 0.52
C LYS A 229 -4.35 7.89 0.26
N GLU A 230 -4.22 7.04 1.29
CA GLU A 230 -4.62 5.64 1.22
C GLU A 230 -6.13 5.51 0.96
N GLU A 231 -6.98 6.26 1.67
CA GLU A 231 -8.44 6.25 1.48
C GLU A 231 -8.84 6.64 0.05
N ARG A 232 -8.13 7.58 -0.60
CA ARG A 232 -8.35 7.90 -2.02
C ARG A 232 -8.06 6.70 -2.91
N GLY A 233 -6.92 6.04 -2.70
CA GLY A 233 -6.55 4.84 -3.45
C GLY A 233 -7.56 3.70 -3.27
N LEU A 234 -8.01 3.46 -2.04
CA LEU A 234 -9.02 2.45 -1.71
C LEU A 234 -10.40 2.80 -2.30
N THR A 235 -10.79 4.07 -2.30
CA THR A 235 -12.04 4.53 -2.93
C THR A 235 -12.02 4.31 -4.44
N ILE A 236 -10.89 4.55 -5.11
CA ILE A 236 -10.74 4.27 -6.53
C ILE A 236 -10.78 2.75 -6.78
N ARG A 237 -10.16 1.96 -5.91
CA ARG A 237 -10.04 0.50 -6.04
C ARG A 237 -11.36 -0.23 -5.84
N PHE A 238 -12.11 0.12 -4.79
CA PHE A 238 -13.33 -0.56 -4.35
C PHE A 238 -14.62 0.22 -4.61
N GLY A 239 -14.52 1.45 -5.12
CA GLY A 239 -15.69 2.25 -5.52
C GLY A 239 -16.65 2.54 -4.37
N ASP A 240 -17.94 2.29 -4.66
CA ASP A 240 -19.03 2.59 -3.72
C ASP A 240 -19.02 1.68 -2.48
N ASP A 241 -18.51 0.46 -2.57
CA ASP A 241 -18.36 -0.42 -1.42
C ASP A 241 -17.48 0.21 -0.34
N TYR A 242 -16.36 0.85 -0.74
CA TYR A 242 -15.51 1.57 0.19
C TYR A 242 -16.18 2.82 0.76
N LYS A 243 -16.95 3.55 -0.04
CA LYS A 243 -17.72 4.72 0.45
C LYS A 243 -18.75 4.32 1.51
N HIS A 244 -19.48 3.23 1.28
CA HIS A 244 -20.41 2.66 2.28
C HIS A 244 -19.69 2.22 3.56
N TYR A 245 -18.52 1.58 3.41
CA TYR A 245 -17.68 1.19 4.53
C TYR A 245 -17.22 2.40 5.34
N MET A 246 -16.80 3.51 4.69
CA MET A 246 -16.41 4.76 5.36
C MET A 246 -17.53 5.38 6.20
N GLN A 247 -18.79 5.25 5.78
CA GLN A 247 -19.93 5.75 6.55
C GLN A 247 -20.19 4.93 7.82
N LYS A 248 -19.95 3.61 7.73
CA LYS A 248 -20.24 2.65 8.81
C LYS A 248 -19.16 2.59 9.87
N VAL A 249 -17.88 2.68 9.47
CA VAL A 249 -16.73 2.44 10.36
C VAL A 249 -15.93 3.73 10.53
N PRO A 250 -15.56 4.12 11.77
CA PRO A 250 -14.74 5.30 12.03
C PRO A 250 -13.30 5.10 11.55
N LYS A 251 -12.58 6.20 11.27
CA LYS A 251 -11.22 6.19 10.76
C LYS A 251 -10.24 5.50 11.73
N LEU A 252 -10.08 6.05 12.94
CA LEU A 252 -9.12 5.60 13.95
C LEU A 252 -9.70 5.48 15.36
N ASN A 253 -10.94 5.93 15.59
CA ASN A 253 -11.50 5.98 16.94
C ASN A 253 -12.18 4.64 17.31
N PRO A 254 -11.55 3.77 18.13
CA PRO A 254 -12.10 2.46 18.47
C PRO A 254 -13.33 2.56 19.37
N PHE A 255 -13.47 3.60 20.20
CA PHE A 255 -14.64 3.79 21.06
C PHE A 255 -15.89 4.05 20.23
N VAL A 256 -15.81 4.96 19.26
CA VAL A 256 -16.91 5.20 18.31
C VAL A 256 -17.20 3.93 17.51
N GLY A 257 -16.17 3.16 17.14
CA GLY A 257 -16.29 1.89 16.46
C GLY A 257 -17.11 0.87 17.26
N VAL A 258 -16.80 0.68 18.54
CA VAL A 258 -17.56 -0.21 19.44
C VAL A 258 -19.01 0.23 19.51
N ILE A 259 -19.29 1.50 19.76
CA ILE A 259 -20.64 2.03 19.85
C ILE A 259 -21.43 1.75 18.55
N ARG A 260 -20.84 2.03 17.38
CA ARG A 260 -21.47 1.77 16.09
C ARG A 260 -21.69 0.28 15.84
N LEU A 261 -20.73 -0.58 16.24
CA LEU A 261 -20.85 -2.03 16.11
C LEU A 261 -21.98 -2.59 16.96
N LEU A 262 -22.13 -2.11 18.20
CA LEU A 262 -23.20 -2.52 19.12
C LEU A 262 -24.59 -2.08 18.61
N ARG A 263 -24.71 -0.89 18.03
CA ARG A 263 -25.97 -0.43 17.41
C ARG A 263 -26.39 -1.31 16.25
N ARG A 264 -25.45 -1.64 15.34
CA ARG A 264 -25.70 -2.52 14.18
C ARG A 264 -26.14 -3.95 14.53
N LYS A 265 -25.78 -4.45 15.72
CA LYS A 265 -26.21 -5.78 16.18
C LYS A 265 -27.61 -5.77 16.80
N ARG A 266 -28.19 -4.60 17.04
CA ARG A 266 -29.54 -4.43 17.62
C ARG A 266 -30.61 -4.17 16.56
N GLU A 267 -30.21 -3.78 15.36
CA GLU A 267 -31.03 -3.68 14.14
C GLU A 267 -31.05 -5.01 13.38
#